data_41026a0d2f6f30954556fd8b1ae9f5d2
#
_entry.id   41026a0d2f6f30954556fd8b1ae9f5d2
#
_cell.length_a   1.000
_cell.length_b   1.000
_cell.length_c   1.000
_cell.angle_alpha   90.00
_cell.angle_beta   90.00
_cell.angle_gamma   90.00
#
_symmetry.space_group_name_H-M   'P 1'
#
loop_
_entity.id
_entity.type
_entity.pdbx_description
1 polymer ?
#
loop_
_entity_poly.entity_id
_entity_poly.type
_entity_poly.pdbx_seq_one_letter_code
_entity_poly.pdbx_strand_id
1 'polypeptide(L)'
;MTEIILDERTWCENMLKSFSMGSSPAGTLNRLAKYYFTLGHKKNDIARLLEEFILRCNPSANIMRWQEVIDNCVRHADRRPLIAVEAIPITQKELDLIGALPGQMIRKLMFTLLCLAKYRNAVSPRNDSWVGYENRDIFKMANIQTTRVRQYAMMNDLLRAGYVDMSKIVDNVSVRVAILQNDDNNAMEITDFRNLGNQYIHHFMGGYVECEHCGLVVKRNSSTHKYCRSCAHDVHLMQTSRSSSAA
;
A
#
# COMPACT_ATOMS: atom_id res chain seq x y z
N MET A 1 -7.03 6.76 -3.47
CA MET A 1 -6.65 5.61 -2.59
C MET A 1 -5.47 6.04 -1.74
N THR A 2 -5.58 5.91 -0.43
CA THR A 2 -4.44 6.13 0.48
C THR A 2 -3.47 4.95 0.30
N GLU A 3 -2.22 5.22 0.03
CA GLU A 3 -1.17 4.21 -0.06
C GLU A 3 -1.04 3.48 1.28
N ILE A 4 -0.99 2.14 1.24
CA ILE A 4 -0.75 1.31 2.42
C ILE A 4 0.75 1.32 2.69
N ILE A 5 1.11 1.82 3.87
CA ILE A 5 2.49 1.92 4.35
C ILE A 5 2.59 1.01 5.56
N LEU A 6 3.45 0.03 5.50
CA LEU A 6 3.65 -0.96 6.58
C LEU A 6 4.50 -0.36 7.71
N ASP A 7 5.60 0.28 7.37
CA ASP A 7 6.47 0.98 8.32
C ASP A 7 6.36 2.49 8.11
N GLU A 8 5.46 3.13 8.90
CA GLU A 8 5.28 4.58 8.85
C GLU A 8 6.50 5.35 9.36
N ARG A 9 7.36 4.74 10.20
CA ARG A 9 8.57 5.39 10.71
C ARG A 9 9.60 5.60 9.62
N THR A 10 10.03 4.50 8.99
CA THR A 10 11.00 4.55 7.87
C THR A 10 10.45 5.38 6.71
N TRP A 11 9.14 5.29 6.46
CA TRP A 11 8.51 6.13 5.44
C TRP A 11 8.60 7.63 5.78
N CYS A 12 8.34 8.06 7.02
CA CYS A 12 8.49 9.45 7.45
C CYS A 12 9.93 9.95 7.29
N GLU A 13 10.92 9.14 7.68
CA GLU A 13 12.33 9.47 7.53
C GLU A 13 12.71 9.70 6.05
N ASN A 14 12.18 8.88 5.15
CA ASN A 14 12.40 9.04 3.72
C ASN A 14 11.72 10.30 3.16
N MET A 15 10.51 10.64 3.61
CA MET A 15 9.83 11.88 3.22
C MET A 15 10.61 13.12 3.69
N LEU A 16 11.16 13.08 4.90
CA LEU A 16 12.00 14.16 5.43
C LEU A 16 13.32 14.31 4.67
N LYS A 17 13.94 13.22 4.22
CA LYS A 17 15.17 13.25 3.41
C LYS A 17 14.93 13.77 2.00
N SER A 18 13.82 13.38 1.38
CA SER A 18 13.49 13.74 -0.01
C SER A 18 12.75 15.07 -0.15
N PHE A 19 12.32 15.67 0.95
CA PHE A 19 11.44 16.85 0.98
C PHE A 19 10.24 16.70 0.02
N SER A 20 9.56 15.53 0.10
CA SER A 20 8.43 15.23 -0.77
C SER A 20 7.13 15.20 0.02
N MET A 21 6.11 15.92 -0.49
CA MET A 21 4.74 15.84 0.07
C MET A 21 3.97 14.59 -0.37
N GLY A 22 4.51 13.82 -1.32
CA GLY A 22 3.87 12.64 -1.88
C GLY A 22 2.54 12.94 -2.60
N SER A 23 1.76 11.92 -2.86
CA SER A 23 0.46 12.02 -3.55
C SER A 23 -0.68 12.51 -2.63
N SER A 24 -0.49 12.51 -1.32
CA SER A 24 -1.47 12.93 -0.31
C SER A 24 -0.83 13.83 0.74
N PRO A 25 -0.69 15.14 0.46
CA PRO A 25 -0.01 16.07 1.36
C PRO A 25 -0.54 16.07 2.80
N ALA A 26 -1.86 16.14 2.98
CA ALA A 26 -2.47 16.08 4.31
C ALA A 26 -2.18 14.74 5.03
N GLY A 27 -2.17 13.62 4.30
CA GLY A 27 -1.79 12.31 4.82
C GLY A 27 -0.33 12.26 5.24
N THR A 28 0.57 12.91 4.47
CA THR A 28 2.00 13.04 4.81
C THR A 28 2.18 13.84 6.09
N LEU A 29 1.56 15.02 6.20
CA LEU A 29 1.63 15.84 7.41
C LEU A 29 1.08 15.13 8.64
N ASN A 30 -0.01 14.37 8.49
CA ASN A 30 -0.57 13.58 9.59
C ASN A 30 0.42 12.52 10.11
N ARG A 31 1.12 11.80 9.23
CA ARG A 31 2.14 10.82 9.62
C ARG A 31 3.36 11.48 10.24
N LEU A 32 3.82 12.60 9.67
CA LEU A 32 4.94 13.36 10.24
C LEU A 32 4.61 13.94 11.62
N ALA A 33 3.37 14.39 11.86
CA ALA A 33 2.94 14.84 13.19
C ALA A 33 3.05 13.71 14.22
N LYS A 34 2.57 12.51 13.90
CA LYS A 34 2.71 11.32 14.75
C LYS A 34 4.18 10.94 14.97
N TYR A 35 4.99 11.01 13.90
CA TYR A 35 6.42 10.72 13.97
C TYR A 35 7.14 11.65 14.94
N TYR A 36 6.94 12.96 14.83
CA TYR A 36 7.51 13.93 15.75
C TYR A 36 6.99 13.75 17.19
N PHE A 37 5.69 13.42 17.35
CA PHE A 37 5.15 13.10 18.67
C PHE A 37 5.84 11.87 19.29
N THR A 38 6.11 10.84 18.51
CA THR A 38 6.83 9.61 18.94
C THR A 38 8.27 9.93 19.36
N LEU A 39 8.89 10.96 18.76
CA LEU A 39 10.21 11.46 19.16
C LEU A 39 10.18 12.36 20.41
N GLY A 40 9.01 12.61 21.01
CA GLY A 40 8.84 13.38 22.23
C GLY A 40 8.67 14.89 22.03
N HIS A 41 8.47 15.36 20.79
CA HIS A 41 8.20 16.78 20.55
C HIS A 41 6.85 17.21 21.09
N LYS A 42 6.79 18.45 21.63
CA LYS A 42 5.54 19.07 22.10
C LYS A 42 4.69 19.54 20.91
N LYS A 43 3.38 19.68 21.10
CA LYS A 43 2.43 20.06 20.04
C LYS A 43 2.83 21.35 19.31
N ASN A 44 3.30 22.37 20.04
CA ASN A 44 3.75 23.63 19.42
C ASN A 44 5.00 23.44 18.54
N ASP A 45 5.94 22.58 18.97
CA ASP A 45 7.14 22.28 18.19
C ASP A 45 6.79 21.48 16.94
N ILE A 46 5.81 20.54 17.06
CA ILE A 46 5.31 19.77 15.92
C ILE A 46 4.71 20.70 14.86
N ALA A 47 3.90 21.68 15.24
CA ALA A 47 3.33 22.64 14.31
C ALA A 47 4.44 23.34 13.50
N ARG A 48 5.45 23.89 14.19
CA ARG A 48 6.60 24.57 13.57
C ARG A 48 7.39 23.64 12.64
N LEU A 49 7.65 22.40 13.04
CA LEU A 49 8.36 21.41 12.21
C LEU A 49 7.59 21.05 10.94
N LEU A 50 6.25 20.99 11.01
CA LEU A 50 5.41 20.79 9.83
C LEU A 50 5.43 21.99 8.89
N GLU A 51 5.41 23.21 9.41
CA GLU A 51 5.55 24.44 8.61
C GLU A 51 6.90 24.48 7.89
N GLU A 52 8.00 24.20 8.62
CA GLU A 52 9.35 24.11 8.05
C GLU A 52 9.42 23.05 6.93
N PHE A 53 8.81 21.87 7.14
CA PHE A 53 8.77 20.83 6.13
C PHE A 53 8.02 21.27 4.87
N ILE A 54 6.86 21.94 5.02
CA ILE A 54 6.09 22.49 3.88
C ILE A 54 6.94 23.47 3.09
N LEU A 55 7.62 24.42 3.77
CA LEU A 55 8.47 25.41 3.11
C LEU A 55 9.68 24.78 2.44
N ARG A 56 10.25 23.71 2.98
CA ARG A 56 11.33 22.97 2.31
C ARG A 56 10.86 22.24 1.06
N CYS A 57 9.64 21.69 1.07
CA CYS A 57 9.04 21.08 -0.12
C CYS A 57 8.66 22.11 -1.18
N ASN A 58 8.19 23.28 -0.77
CA ASN A 58 7.79 24.38 -1.64
C ASN A 58 8.06 25.74 -0.95
N PRO A 59 9.19 26.42 -1.25
CA PRO A 59 9.53 27.68 -0.63
C PRO A 59 8.53 28.81 -0.83
N SER A 60 7.68 28.73 -1.86
CA SER A 60 6.62 29.71 -2.13
C SER A 60 5.27 29.35 -1.52
N ALA A 61 5.19 28.31 -0.69
CA ALA A 61 3.93 27.88 -0.09
C ALA A 61 3.37 28.95 0.86
N ASN A 62 2.08 29.23 0.74
CA ASN A 62 1.37 30.08 1.68
C ASN A 62 0.96 29.27 2.91
N ILE A 63 1.71 29.38 4.00
CA ILE A 63 1.47 28.62 5.25
C ILE A 63 0.07 28.83 5.83
N MET A 64 -0.52 30.03 5.70
CA MET A 64 -1.88 30.29 6.20
C MET A 64 -2.93 29.35 5.59
N ARG A 65 -2.73 28.86 4.35
CA ARG A 65 -3.62 27.88 3.72
C ARG A 65 -3.47 26.48 4.31
N TRP A 66 -2.38 26.21 4.99
CA TRP A 66 -2.08 24.93 5.62
C TRP A 66 -2.42 24.89 7.11
N GLN A 67 -2.73 26.06 7.71
CA GLN A 67 -2.89 26.18 9.16
C GLN A 67 -3.93 25.20 9.70
N GLU A 68 -5.12 25.12 9.09
CA GLU A 68 -6.18 24.20 9.53
C GLU A 68 -5.74 22.73 9.44
N VAL A 69 -5.02 22.37 8.40
CA VAL A 69 -4.48 21.00 8.21
C VAL A 69 -3.42 20.71 9.27
N ILE A 70 -2.50 21.63 9.53
CA ILE A 70 -1.46 21.50 10.55
C ILE A 70 -2.10 21.34 11.93
N ASP A 71 -3.02 22.24 12.31
CA ASP A 71 -3.72 22.20 13.61
C ASP A 71 -4.44 20.87 13.80
N ASN A 72 -5.09 20.36 12.76
CA ASN A 72 -5.77 19.08 12.80
C ASN A 72 -4.78 17.91 12.96
N CYS A 73 -3.66 17.91 12.24
CA CYS A 73 -2.61 16.90 12.39
C CYS A 73 -2.01 16.89 13.79
N VAL A 74 -1.67 18.06 14.33
CA VAL A 74 -1.11 18.24 15.67
C VAL A 74 -2.11 17.80 16.76
N ARG A 75 -3.39 18.15 16.62
CA ARG A 75 -4.45 17.76 17.55
C ARG A 75 -4.58 16.25 17.68
N HIS A 76 -4.31 15.51 16.61
CA HIS A 76 -4.50 14.07 16.52
C HIS A 76 -3.22 13.25 16.57
N ALA A 77 -2.06 13.89 16.71
CA ALA A 77 -0.74 13.23 16.70
C ALA A 77 -0.58 12.13 17.77
N ASP A 78 -1.24 12.31 18.91
CA ASP A 78 -1.21 11.41 20.08
C ASP A 78 -2.28 10.29 20.06
N ARG A 79 -3.25 10.34 19.12
CA ARG A 79 -4.40 9.42 19.17
C ARG A 79 -4.09 7.99 18.75
N ARG A 80 -3.17 7.79 17.84
CA ARG A 80 -2.80 6.48 17.32
C ARG A 80 -1.30 6.44 17.06
N PRO A 81 -0.60 5.37 17.50
CA PRO A 81 0.81 5.19 17.19
C PRO A 81 1.04 5.07 15.68
N LEU A 82 2.30 5.22 15.27
CA LEU A 82 2.73 4.86 13.92
C LEU A 82 2.51 3.37 13.68
N ILE A 83 2.17 3.02 12.46
CA ILE A 83 2.10 1.63 12.02
C ILE A 83 3.55 1.14 11.88
N ALA A 84 3.86 0.01 12.53
CA ALA A 84 5.16 -0.65 12.50
C ALA A 84 4.93 -2.15 12.25
N VAL A 85 4.68 -2.49 10.99
CA VAL A 85 4.53 -3.86 10.50
C VAL A 85 5.67 -4.08 9.51
N GLU A 86 6.56 -5.02 9.78
CA GLU A 86 7.71 -5.27 8.92
C GLU A 86 7.28 -5.93 7.61
N ALA A 87 6.49 -7.01 7.71
CA ALA A 87 5.98 -7.76 6.58
C ALA A 87 4.66 -8.46 6.93
N ILE A 88 3.91 -8.85 5.92
CA ILE A 88 2.72 -9.69 6.08
C ILE A 88 3.07 -11.10 5.62
N PRO A 89 3.15 -12.08 6.56
CA PRO A 89 3.46 -13.47 6.23
C PRO A 89 2.28 -14.15 5.55
N ILE A 90 2.55 -14.89 4.48
CA ILE A 90 1.59 -15.74 3.77
C ILE A 90 2.06 -17.18 3.89
N THR A 91 1.19 -18.06 4.37
CA THR A 91 1.54 -19.48 4.60
C THR A 91 1.38 -20.31 3.33
N GLN A 92 2.07 -21.46 3.27
CA GLN A 92 1.94 -22.38 2.14
C GLN A 92 0.49 -22.89 1.99
N LYS A 93 -0.19 -23.19 3.09
CA LYS A 93 -1.59 -23.63 3.07
C LYS A 93 -2.53 -22.60 2.45
N GLU A 94 -2.31 -21.30 2.74
CA GLU A 94 -3.10 -20.21 2.15
C GLU A 94 -2.84 -20.12 0.65
N LEU A 95 -1.59 -20.29 0.22
CA LEU A 95 -1.22 -20.30 -1.20
C LEU A 95 -1.83 -21.49 -1.93
N ASP A 96 -1.85 -22.67 -1.32
CA ASP A 96 -2.46 -23.90 -1.87
C ASP A 96 -3.98 -23.73 -2.04
N LEU A 97 -4.67 -23.18 -1.03
CA LEU A 97 -6.09 -22.86 -1.11
C LEU A 97 -6.38 -21.88 -2.26
N ILE A 98 -5.59 -20.81 -2.39
CA ILE A 98 -5.75 -19.85 -3.50
C ILE A 98 -5.44 -20.54 -4.84
N GLY A 99 -4.44 -21.39 -4.89
CA GLY A 99 -4.06 -22.18 -6.07
C GLY A 99 -5.18 -23.11 -6.59
N ALA A 100 -6.06 -23.58 -5.72
CA ALA A 100 -7.22 -24.39 -6.10
C ALA A 100 -8.34 -23.62 -6.80
N LEU A 101 -8.37 -22.27 -6.69
CA LEU A 101 -9.38 -21.43 -7.36
C LEU A 101 -9.23 -21.46 -8.90
N PRO A 102 -10.36 -21.41 -9.64
CA PRO A 102 -10.34 -21.42 -11.09
C PRO A 102 -9.87 -20.07 -11.66
N GLY A 103 -8.83 -20.09 -12.50
CA GLY A 103 -8.40 -18.93 -13.28
C GLY A 103 -7.60 -17.89 -12.50
N GLN A 104 -6.72 -17.22 -13.24
CA GLN A 104 -5.71 -16.32 -12.69
C GLN A 104 -6.28 -15.07 -12.01
N MET A 105 -7.33 -14.48 -12.58
CA MET A 105 -7.90 -13.24 -12.02
C MET A 105 -8.53 -13.45 -10.65
N ILE A 106 -9.23 -14.58 -10.44
CA ILE A 106 -9.84 -14.87 -9.13
C ILE A 106 -8.77 -15.17 -8.06
N ARG A 107 -7.68 -15.84 -8.45
CA ARG A 107 -6.53 -16.08 -7.56
C ARG A 107 -5.86 -14.77 -7.16
N LYS A 108 -5.61 -13.85 -8.10
CA LYS A 108 -5.10 -12.49 -7.83
C LYS A 108 -5.99 -11.72 -6.86
N LEU A 109 -7.30 -11.79 -7.07
CA LEU A 109 -8.29 -11.13 -6.20
C LEU A 109 -8.24 -11.72 -4.79
N MET A 110 -8.29 -13.05 -4.66
CA MET A 110 -8.28 -13.72 -3.36
C MET A 110 -6.98 -13.47 -2.59
N PHE A 111 -5.83 -13.53 -3.28
CA PHE A 111 -4.54 -13.19 -2.69
C PHE A 111 -4.51 -11.75 -2.15
N THR A 112 -5.03 -10.81 -2.93
CA THR A 112 -5.12 -9.40 -2.50
C THR A 112 -6.01 -9.25 -1.27
N LEU A 113 -7.16 -9.90 -1.23
CA LEU A 113 -8.06 -9.88 -0.08
C LEU A 113 -7.38 -10.47 1.16
N LEU A 114 -6.65 -11.58 1.01
CA LEU A 114 -5.89 -12.21 2.09
C LEU A 114 -4.83 -11.26 2.67
N CYS A 115 -4.00 -10.63 1.81
CA CYS A 115 -2.99 -9.68 2.25
C CYS A 115 -3.60 -8.50 3.01
N LEU A 116 -4.72 -7.96 2.51
CA LEU A 116 -5.43 -6.85 3.14
C LEU A 116 -6.03 -7.23 4.49
N ALA A 117 -6.63 -8.42 4.61
CA ALA A 117 -7.19 -8.92 5.87
C ALA A 117 -6.09 -9.12 6.92
N LYS A 118 -4.97 -9.75 6.54
CA LYS A 118 -3.81 -9.94 7.43
C LYS A 118 -3.19 -8.61 7.87
N TYR A 119 -3.03 -7.66 6.94
CA TYR A 119 -2.57 -6.31 7.29
C TYR A 119 -3.51 -5.64 8.29
N ARG A 120 -4.82 -5.71 8.06
CA ARG A 120 -5.82 -5.15 8.97
C ARG A 120 -5.77 -5.80 10.35
N ASN A 121 -5.56 -7.11 10.42
CA ASN A 121 -5.39 -7.83 11.68
C ASN A 121 -4.10 -7.43 12.40
N ALA A 122 -2.99 -7.23 11.68
CA ALA A 122 -1.71 -6.78 12.26
C ALA A 122 -1.83 -5.37 12.85
N VAL A 123 -2.54 -4.44 12.19
CA VAL A 123 -2.75 -3.07 12.67
C VAL A 123 -3.82 -3.00 13.76
N SER A 124 -4.82 -3.89 13.73
CA SER A 124 -5.92 -3.95 14.69
C SER A 124 -6.31 -5.41 14.99
N PRO A 125 -5.77 -6.01 16.05
CA PRO A 125 -6.02 -7.43 16.37
C PRO A 125 -7.50 -7.81 16.53
N ARG A 126 -8.38 -6.86 16.79
CA ARG A 126 -9.83 -7.07 16.91
C ARG A 126 -10.57 -7.04 15.56
N ASN A 127 -9.83 -6.87 14.45
CA ASN A 127 -10.43 -6.71 13.12
C ASN A 127 -11.15 -7.97 12.60
N ASP A 128 -10.79 -9.16 13.08
CA ASP A 128 -11.40 -10.44 12.69
C ASP A 128 -11.47 -10.63 11.15
N SER A 129 -10.36 -10.35 10.47
CA SER A 129 -10.17 -10.60 9.03
C SER A 129 -11.07 -9.80 8.08
N TRP A 130 -11.67 -8.71 8.55
CA TRP A 130 -12.41 -7.77 7.70
C TRP A 130 -11.45 -6.93 6.86
N VAL A 131 -11.70 -6.84 5.55
CA VAL A 131 -10.83 -6.13 4.61
C VAL A 131 -10.98 -4.62 4.71
N GLY A 132 -12.21 -4.09 4.75
CA GLY A 132 -12.48 -2.67 5.02
C GLY A 132 -12.02 -1.68 3.93
N TYR A 133 -11.92 -2.13 2.66
CA TYR A 133 -11.57 -1.31 1.50
C TYR A 133 -12.69 -1.36 0.45
N GLU A 134 -12.80 -0.29 -0.35
CA GLU A 134 -13.73 -0.26 -1.48
C GLU A 134 -13.31 -1.25 -2.59
N ASN A 135 -14.28 -1.87 -3.26
CA ASN A 135 -14.03 -2.79 -4.36
C ASN A 135 -13.07 -2.21 -5.41
N ARG A 136 -13.27 -0.94 -5.80
CA ARG A 136 -12.38 -0.27 -6.76
C ARG A 136 -10.91 -0.32 -6.34
N ASP A 137 -10.64 -0.10 -5.06
CA ASP A 137 -9.27 -0.07 -4.53
C ASP A 137 -8.69 -1.49 -4.41
N ILE A 138 -9.50 -2.46 -4.01
CA ILE A 138 -9.12 -3.88 -3.98
C ILE A 138 -8.72 -4.36 -5.39
N PHE A 139 -9.56 -4.11 -6.40
CA PHE A 139 -9.28 -4.51 -7.78
C PHE A 139 -8.06 -3.79 -8.37
N LYS A 140 -7.83 -2.52 -7.99
CA LYS A 140 -6.62 -1.78 -8.37
C LYS A 140 -5.35 -2.42 -7.76
N MET A 141 -5.36 -2.75 -6.46
CA MET A 141 -4.24 -3.44 -5.80
C MET A 141 -4.01 -4.85 -6.35
N ALA A 142 -5.08 -5.55 -6.73
CA ALA A 142 -4.98 -6.84 -7.41
C ALA A 142 -4.45 -6.73 -8.86
N ASN A 143 -4.31 -5.51 -9.38
CA ASN A 143 -4.00 -5.25 -10.80
C ASN A 143 -4.94 -6.01 -11.74
N ILE A 144 -6.26 -5.87 -11.49
CA ILE A 144 -7.33 -6.47 -12.30
C ILE A 144 -8.14 -5.33 -12.91
N GLN A 145 -8.13 -5.26 -14.24
CA GLN A 145 -8.96 -4.32 -15.00
C GLN A 145 -10.17 -5.07 -15.54
N THR A 146 -11.36 -4.73 -15.05
CA THR A 146 -12.61 -5.37 -15.48
C THR A 146 -13.81 -4.47 -15.17
N THR A 147 -14.98 -4.80 -15.77
CA THR A 147 -16.23 -4.07 -15.53
C THR A 147 -16.73 -4.25 -14.10
N ARG A 148 -17.51 -3.28 -13.62
CA ARG A 148 -18.12 -3.33 -12.27
C ARG A 148 -18.99 -4.58 -12.06
N VAL A 149 -19.73 -4.97 -13.08
CA VAL A 149 -20.55 -6.20 -13.06
C VAL A 149 -19.67 -7.43 -12.83
N ARG A 150 -18.55 -7.53 -13.55
CA ARG A 150 -17.62 -8.64 -13.40
C ARG A 150 -16.92 -8.63 -12.04
N GLN A 151 -16.63 -7.46 -11.46
CA GLN A 151 -16.09 -7.34 -10.09
C GLN A 151 -17.06 -7.98 -9.08
N TYR A 152 -18.34 -7.64 -9.15
CA TYR A 152 -19.36 -8.24 -8.27
C TYR A 152 -19.50 -9.76 -8.50
N ALA A 153 -19.46 -10.22 -9.75
CA ALA A 153 -19.52 -11.64 -10.04
C ALA A 153 -18.35 -12.40 -9.40
N MET A 154 -17.12 -11.89 -9.54
CA MET A 154 -15.93 -12.50 -8.92
C MET A 154 -16.00 -12.53 -7.40
N MET A 155 -16.52 -11.48 -6.74
CA MET A 155 -16.73 -11.49 -5.28
C MET A 155 -17.77 -12.53 -4.86
N ASN A 156 -18.87 -12.65 -5.62
CA ASN A 156 -19.89 -13.66 -5.37
C ASN A 156 -19.37 -15.09 -5.62
N ASP A 157 -18.50 -15.30 -6.60
CA ASP A 157 -17.84 -16.59 -6.82
C ASP A 157 -17.01 -17.01 -5.61
N LEU A 158 -16.24 -16.09 -5.02
CA LEU A 158 -15.48 -16.33 -3.80
C LEU A 158 -16.38 -16.59 -2.57
N LEU A 159 -17.50 -15.87 -2.45
CA LEU A 159 -18.50 -16.08 -1.41
C LEU A 159 -19.12 -17.49 -1.50
N ARG A 160 -19.57 -17.89 -2.70
CA ARG A 160 -20.15 -19.22 -2.93
C ARG A 160 -19.17 -20.35 -2.70
N ALA A 161 -17.89 -20.11 -2.97
CA ALA A 161 -16.81 -21.07 -2.72
C ALA A 161 -16.37 -21.13 -1.25
N GLY A 162 -16.91 -20.26 -0.37
CA GLY A 162 -16.58 -20.23 1.06
C GLY A 162 -15.23 -19.60 1.40
N TYR A 163 -14.62 -18.85 0.47
CA TYR A 163 -13.33 -18.16 0.71
C TYR A 163 -13.51 -16.84 1.44
N VAL A 164 -14.66 -16.21 1.28
CA VAL A 164 -15.00 -14.94 1.93
C VAL A 164 -16.42 -14.98 2.48
N ASP A 165 -16.67 -14.17 3.51
CA ASP A 165 -18.00 -13.80 4.00
C ASP A 165 -18.28 -12.35 3.62
N MET A 166 -19.55 -11.97 3.51
CA MET A 166 -19.97 -10.59 3.29
C MET A 166 -20.81 -10.08 4.45
N SER A 167 -20.67 -8.80 4.79
CA SER A 167 -21.53 -8.17 5.79
C SER A 167 -22.99 -8.16 5.33
N LYS A 168 -23.92 -8.28 6.28
CA LYS A 168 -25.36 -8.20 6.03
C LYS A 168 -25.87 -6.76 5.86
N ILE A 169 -25.00 -5.75 5.98
CA ILE A 169 -25.35 -4.33 5.90
C ILE A 169 -25.38 -3.93 4.43
N VAL A 170 -26.55 -3.57 3.91
CA VAL A 170 -26.83 -3.31 2.49
C VAL A 170 -26.01 -2.13 1.94
N ASP A 171 -25.82 -1.08 2.73
CA ASP A 171 -25.16 0.15 2.29
C ASP A 171 -23.63 0.14 2.40
N ASN A 172 -23.05 -0.86 3.07
CA ASN A 172 -21.61 -0.97 3.25
C ASN A 172 -21.18 -2.45 3.23
N VAL A 173 -21.10 -3.02 2.03
CA VAL A 173 -20.70 -4.41 1.86
C VAL A 173 -19.21 -4.55 2.18
N SER A 174 -18.90 -4.94 3.41
CA SER A 174 -17.56 -5.31 3.83
C SER A 174 -17.32 -6.81 3.58
N VAL A 175 -16.10 -7.16 3.22
CA VAL A 175 -15.67 -8.54 2.95
C VAL A 175 -14.78 -9.01 4.09
N ARG A 176 -15.07 -10.22 4.61
CA ARG A 176 -14.27 -10.93 5.58
C ARG A 176 -13.61 -12.13 4.92
N VAL A 177 -12.33 -12.32 5.14
CA VAL A 177 -11.60 -13.47 4.59
C VAL A 177 -11.73 -14.66 5.54
N ALA A 178 -12.24 -15.79 5.01
CA ALA A 178 -12.53 -17.00 5.80
C ALA A 178 -11.36 -17.99 5.87
N ILE A 179 -10.39 -17.91 4.94
CA ILE A 179 -9.31 -18.89 4.76
C ILE A 179 -8.02 -18.55 5.53
N LEU A 180 -8.01 -17.57 6.41
CA LEU A 180 -6.81 -17.24 7.18
C LEU A 180 -6.33 -18.43 7.99
N GLN A 181 -5.05 -18.72 7.91
CA GLN A 181 -4.37 -19.76 8.68
C GLN A 181 -3.38 -19.12 9.65
N ASN A 182 -3.40 -19.61 10.88
CA ASN A 182 -2.38 -19.34 11.90
C ASN A 182 -1.38 -20.50 11.89
N ASP A 183 -0.50 -20.51 10.90
CA ASP A 183 0.54 -21.52 10.75
C ASP A 183 1.89 -20.83 10.64
N ASP A 184 2.93 -21.38 11.26
CA ASP A 184 4.29 -20.81 11.26
C ASP A 184 5.06 -21.09 9.95
N ASN A 185 4.48 -21.88 9.02
CA ASN A 185 5.11 -22.21 7.76
C ASN A 185 4.91 -21.08 6.71
N ASN A 186 5.67 -19.99 6.87
CA ASN A 186 5.66 -18.87 5.95
C ASN A 186 6.34 -19.25 4.64
N ALA A 187 5.61 -19.14 3.54
CA ALA A 187 6.10 -19.38 2.20
C ALA A 187 6.44 -18.10 1.46
N MET A 188 5.85 -16.97 1.86
CA MET A 188 6.02 -15.68 1.22
C MET A 188 5.80 -14.55 2.23
N GLU A 189 6.53 -13.44 2.06
CA GLU A 189 6.36 -12.21 2.84
C GLU A 189 6.00 -11.05 1.93
N ILE A 190 5.00 -10.27 2.32
CA ILE A 190 4.56 -9.09 1.60
C ILE A 190 5.01 -7.84 2.34
N THR A 191 5.91 -7.09 1.71
CA THR A 191 6.42 -5.81 2.18
C THR A 191 5.88 -4.62 1.38
N ASP A 192 5.27 -4.87 0.22
CA ASP A 192 4.72 -3.84 -0.68
C ASP A 192 3.30 -4.21 -1.11
N PHE A 193 2.36 -3.29 -0.92
CA PHE A 193 0.96 -3.48 -1.30
C PHE A 193 0.61 -3.01 -2.72
N ARG A 194 1.61 -2.53 -3.47
CA ARG A 194 1.44 -2.17 -4.87
C ARG A 194 1.39 -3.44 -5.73
N ASN A 195 0.39 -3.53 -6.59
CA ASN A 195 0.24 -4.65 -7.55
C ASN A 195 0.30 -6.05 -6.90
N LEU A 196 -0.34 -6.26 -5.75
CA LEU A 196 -0.36 -7.54 -5.02
C LEU A 196 -0.67 -8.74 -5.92
N GLY A 197 -1.62 -8.60 -6.84
CA GLY A 197 -1.94 -9.68 -7.77
C GLY A 197 -0.78 -10.05 -8.70
N ASN A 198 0.12 -9.11 -9.02
CA ASN A 198 1.31 -9.42 -9.79
C ASN A 198 2.37 -10.14 -8.96
N GLN A 199 2.51 -9.80 -7.68
CA GLN A 199 3.41 -10.49 -6.76
C GLN A 199 3.02 -11.97 -6.62
N TYR A 200 1.70 -12.26 -6.50
CA TYR A 200 1.20 -13.64 -6.52
C TYR A 200 1.63 -14.39 -7.79
N ILE A 201 1.44 -13.79 -8.97
CA ILE A 201 1.78 -14.44 -10.24
C ILE A 201 3.30 -14.59 -10.38
N HIS A 202 4.07 -13.57 -9.98
CA HIS A 202 5.53 -13.62 -10.02
C HIS A 202 6.08 -14.79 -9.19
N HIS A 203 5.51 -15.05 -8.02
CA HIS A 203 5.92 -16.13 -7.14
C HIS A 203 5.72 -17.53 -7.78
N PHE A 204 4.62 -17.74 -8.53
CA PHE A 204 4.26 -19.07 -9.04
C PHE A 204 4.60 -19.33 -10.50
N MET A 205 4.50 -18.34 -11.36
CA MET A 205 4.44 -18.57 -12.81
C MET A 205 5.58 -17.88 -13.59
N GLY A 206 6.36 -17.02 -12.97
CA GLY A 206 7.33 -16.20 -13.68
C GLY A 206 6.66 -15.20 -14.64
N GLY A 207 7.44 -14.69 -15.61
CA GLY A 207 6.95 -13.70 -16.58
C GLY A 207 6.72 -12.31 -16.02
N TYR A 208 7.14 -12.06 -14.80
CA TYR A 208 7.17 -10.77 -14.12
C TYR A 208 8.59 -10.44 -13.67
N VAL A 209 8.84 -9.19 -13.33
CA VAL A 209 10.13 -8.69 -12.86
C VAL A 209 9.91 -7.63 -11.79
N GLU A 210 10.75 -7.63 -10.78
CA GLU A 210 10.85 -6.52 -9.85
C GLU A 210 11.62 -5.37 -10.47
N CYS A 211 11.08 -4.16 -10.35
CA CYS A 211 11.76 -2.96 -10.80
C CYS A 211 13.02 -2.73 -9.96
N GLU A 212 14.19 -2.71 -10.59
CA GLU A 212 15.49 -2.51 -9.92
C GLU A 212 15.58 -1.18 -9.15
N HIS A 213 14.72 -0.19 -9.47
CA HIS A 213 14.72 1.11 -8.82
C HIS A 213 13.72 1.21 -7.65
N CYS A 214 12.51 0.65 -7.78
CA CYS A 214 11.45 0.86 -6.79
C CYS A 214 10.78 -0.42 -6.26
N GLY A 215 11.26 -1.61 -6.64
CA GLY A 215 10.74 -2.90 -6.19
C GLY A 215 9.36 -3.30 -6.77
N LEU A 216 8.69 -2.44 -7.55
CA LEU A 216 7.37 -2.74 -8.07
C LEU A 216 7.39 -3.94 -9.02
N VAL A 217 6.56 -4.95 -8.75
CA VAL A 217 6.41 -6.12 -9.61
C VAL A 217 5.55 -5.80 -10.81
N VAL A 218 6.14 -5.90 -12.00
CA VAL A 218 5.49 -5.62 -13.30
C VAL A 218 5.65 -6.77 -14.27
N LYS A 219 4.75 -6.86 -15.24
CA LYS A 219 4.85 -7.87 -16.30
C LYS A 219 6.12 -7.62 -17.13
N ARG A 220 6.91 -8.66 -17.35
CA ARG A 220 8.11 -8.61 -18.19
C ARG A 220 7.70 -8.48 -19.66
N ASN A 221 8.24 -7.49 -20.36
CA ASN A 221 7.98 -7.26 -21.78
C ASN A 221 9.12 -7.72 -22.69
N SER A 222 10.35 -7.82 -22.15
CA SER A 222 11.55 -8.31 -22.87
C SER A 222 12.52 -8.95 -21.89
N SER A 223 13.54 -9.65 -22.39
CA SER A 223 14.61 -10.24 -21.56
C SER A 223 15.43 -9.17 -20.81
N THR A 224 15.51 -7.97 -21.35
CA THR A 224 16.26 -6.82 -20.78
C THR A 224 15.39 -5.89 -19.93
N HIS A 225 14.13 -6.23 -19.68
CA HIS A 225 13.21 -5.38 -18.91
C HIS A 225 13.61 -5.33 -17.41
N LYS A 226 14.07 -4.16 -16.94
CA LYS A 226 14.60 -3.93 -15.60
C LYS A 226 13.76 -2.97 -14.75
N TYR A 227 13.05 -2.04 -15.37
CA TYR A 227 12.37 -0.95 -14.69
C TYR A 227 10.87 -0.94 -14.97
N CYS A 228 10.05 -0.53 -14.01
CA CYS A 228 8.66 -0.19 -14.30
C CYS A 228 8.59 1.06 -15.21
N ARG A 229 7.43 1.30 -15.83
CA ARG A 229 7.27 2.40 -16.81
C ARG A 229 7.67 3.77 -16.25
N SER A 230 7.33 4.07 -14.99
CA SER A 230 7.68 5.33 -14.33
C SER A 230 9.19 5.44 -14.14
N CYS A 231 9.82 4.44 -13.49
CA CYS A 231 11.25 4.48 -13.22
C CYS A 231 12.11 4.42 -14.49
N ALA A 232 11.65 3.76 -15.55
CA ALA A 232 12.34 3.77 -16.84
C ALA A 232 12.43 5.20 -17.44
N HIS A 233 11.36 5.97 -17.31
CA HIS A 233 11.37 7.38 -17.72
C HIS A 233 12.34 8.22 -16.88
N ASP A 234 12.32 8.07 -15.55
CA ASP A 234 13.18 8.83 -14.64
C ASP A 234 14.67 8.50 -14.86
N VAL A 235 15.00 7.21 -15.03
CA VAL A 235 16.36 6.75 -15.33
C VAL A 235 16.83 7.32 -16.68
N HIS A 236 15.97 7.35 -17.69
CA HIS A 236 16.31 7.93 -19.00
C HIS A 236 16.60 9.43 -18.89
N LEU A 237 15.79 10.18 -18.15
CA LEU A 237 16.02 11.62 -17.92
C LEU A 237 17.36 11.88 -17.21
N MET A 238 17.68 11.05 -16.19
CA MET A 238 18.96 11.18 -15.48
C MET A 238 20.18 10.88 -16.38
N GLN A 239 20.06 9.93 -17.32
CA GLN A 239 21.12 9.60 -18.27
C GLN A 239 21.32 10.71 -19.31
N THR A 240 20.24 11.27 -19.84
CA THR A 240 20.31 12.37 -20.81
C THR A 240 20.88 13.66 -20.21
N SER A 241 20.54 13.99 -18.94
CA SER A 241 21.10 15.16 -18.25
C SER A 241 22.61 15.02 -17.97
N ARG A 242 23.10 13.81 -17.70
CA ARG A 242 24.54 13.55 -17.50
C ARG A 242 25.35 13.66 -18.80
N SER A 243 24.79 13.21 -19.92
CA SER A 243 25.45 13.33 -21.22
C SER A 243 25.50 14.77 -21.73
N SER A 244 24.55 15.64 -21.34
CA SER A 244 24.52 17.07 -21.70
C SER A 244 25.48 17.94 -20.86
N SER A 245 25.90 17.47 -19.67
CA SER A 245 26.86 18.19 -18.81
C SER A 245 28.31 17.74 -19.02
N ALA A 246 28.54 16.75 -19.86
CA ALA A 246 29.89 16.24 -20.20
C ALA A 246 30.35 16.66 -21.60
N ALA A 247 29.57 17.48 -22.33
CA ALA A 247 29.90 18.10 -23.62
C ALA A 247 30.05 19.60 -23.45
#